data_f4c7e54dd939d0f21141daacc86495c3
#
_entry.id   f4c7e54dd939d0f21141daacc86495c3
#
_cell.length_a   1.000
_cell.length_b   1.000
_cell.length_c   1.000
_cell.angle_alpha   90.00
_cell.angle_beta   90.00
_cell.angle_gamma   90.00
#
_symmetry.space_group_name_H-M   'P 1'
#
loop_
_entity.id
_entity.type
_entity.pdbx_description
1 polymer ?
#
loop_
_entity_poly.entity_id
_entity_poly.type
_entity_poly.pdbx_seq_one_letter_code
_entity_poly.pdbx_strand_id
1 'polypeptide(L)'
;LGLSVARSWDGGIMFDTGDGIIEVFDDGESPLPQGNIRHFAFATEDVDACVLAVRKAGYEVFVEPKDIEIQSDPKFPARIAFCRGPLGEEIEFFCEK
;
A
#
# COMPACT_ATOMS: atom_id res chain seq x y z
N LEU A 1 -7.35 0.46 -3.55
CA LEU A 1 -7.19 -0.46 -2.39
C LEU A 1 -8.54 -0.97 -1.84
N GLY A 2 -9.65 -0.39 -2.26
CA GLY A 2 -10.96 -0.80 -1.79
C GLY A 2 -11.28 -0.40 -0.34
N LEU A 3 -10.56 0.57 0.19
CA LEU A 3 -10.83 1.09 1.53
C LEU A 3 -12.09 1.94 1.53
N SER A 4 -12.84 1.91 2.62
CA SER A 4 -14.02 2.75 2.77
C SER A 4 -13.63 4.17 3.20
N VAL A 5 -14.43 5.15 2.79
CA VAL A 5 -14.22 6.55 3.17
C VAL A 5 -14.82 6.78 4.55
N ALA A 6 -13.98 7.17 5.52
CA ALA A 6 -14.43 7.54 6.85
C ALA A 6 -14.94 8.99 6.89
N ARG A 7 -14.27 9.89 6.17
CA ARG A 7 -14.60 11.32 6.12
C ARG A 7 -13.95 11.96 4.91
N SER A 8 -14.60 12.98 4.34
CA SER A 8 -14.01 13.76 3.25
C SER A 8 -14.40 15.24 3.40
N TRP A 9 -13.54 16.11 2.85
CA TRP A 9 -13.75 17.54 2.81
C TRP A 9 -13.01 18.09 1.59
N ASP A 10 -13.16 19.39 1.33
CA ASP A 10 -12.47 20.03 0.22
C ASP A 10 -10.95 20.03 0.47
N GLY A 11 -10.22 19.25 -0.30
CA GLY A 11 -8.76 19.13 -0.21
C GLY A 11 -8.24 17.93 0.56
N GLY A 12 -9.12 17.09 1.12
CA GLY A 12 -8.66 15.93 1.88
C GLY A 12 -9.68 14.83 2.02
N ILE A 13 -9.20 13.64 2.35
CA ILE A 13 -10.03 12.47 2.57
C ILE A 13 -9.37 11.55 3.61
N MET A 14 -10.19 10.91 4.41
CA MET A 14 -9.76 9.86 5.34
C MET A 14 -10.33 8.53 4.91
N PHE A 15 -9.47 7.53 4.77
CA PHE A 15 -9.85 6.15 4.49
C PHE A 15 -9.74 5.31 5.75
N ASP A 16 -10.74 4.49 5.98
CA ASP A 16 -10.75 3.53 7.09
C ASP A 16 -10.05 2.24 6.64
N THR A 17 -9.01 1.83 7.39
CA THR A 17 -8.27 0.60 7.14
C THR A 17 -8.78 -0.57 7.99
N GLY A 18 -9.76 -0.33 8.87
CA GLY A 18 -10.24 -1.29 9.85
C GLY A 18 -9.59 -1.11 11.21
N ASP A 19 -8.26 -0.96 11.24
CA ASP A 19 -7.47 -0.78 12.46
C ASP A 19 -7.00 0.66 12.67
N GLY A 20 -7.19 1.51 11.67
CA GLY A 20 -6.77 2.90 11.74
C GLY A 20 -7.34 3.69 10.58
N ILE A 21 -6.81 4.89 10.41
CA ILE A 21 -7.26 5.81 9.35
C ILE A 21 -6.04 6.32 8.61
N ILE A 22 -6.14 6.38 7.28
CA ILE A 22 -5.16 7.06 6.44
C ILE A 22 -5.78 8.38 5.98
N GLU A 23 -5.12 9.47 6.30
CA GLU A 23 -5.51 10.80 5.86
C GLU A 23 -4.69 11.20 4.65
N VAL A 24 -5.37 11.64 3.59
CA VAL A 24 -4.74 12.04 2.33
C VAL A 24 -5.16 13.46 1.99
N PHE A 25 -4.17 14.29 1.66
CA PHE A 25 -4.39 15.66 1.18
C PHE A 25 -4.08 15.74 -0.32
N ASP A 26 -4.81 16.57 -1.05
CA ASP A 26 -4.70 16.68 -2.50
C ASP A 26 -3.83 17.87 -2.95
N ASP A 27 -2.95 18.36 -2.09
CA ASP A 27 -2.09 19.52 -2.37
C ASP A 27 -0.74 19.17 -3.02
N GLY A 28 -0.54 17.90 -3.40
CA GLY A 28 0.66 17.45 -4.10
C GLY A 28 0.59 17.77 -5.59
N GLU A 29 1.63 18.39 -6.14
CA GLU A 29 1.69 18.82 -7.55
C GLU A 29 2.54 17.91 -8.44
N SER A 30 3.42 17.11 -7.84
CA SER A 30 4.33 16.22 -8.57
C SER A 30 4.79 15.08 -7.67
N PRO A 31 5.37 14.01 -8.25
CA PRO A 31 5.94 12.93 -7.43
C PRO A 31 6.97 13.49 -6.45
N LEU A 32 6.86 13.06 -5.19
CA LEU A 32 7.73 13.50 -4.13
C LEU A 32 8.93 12.56 -3.98
N PRO A 33 10.10 13.07 -3.53
CA PRO A 33 11.23 12.20 -3.23
C PRO A 33 10.93 11.33 -2.01
N GLN A 34 11.74 10.29 -1.81
CA GLN A 34 11.61 9.46 -0.62
C GLN A 34 11.84 10.29 0.64
N GLY A 35 10.95 10.12 1.63
CA GLY A 35 11.09 10.73 2.94
C GLY A 35 11.68 9.77 3.97
N ASN A 36 11.56 10.12 5.24
CA ASN A 36 12.02 9.27 6.34
C ASN A 36 11.22 7.96 6.43
N ILE A 37 9.93 8.02 6.10
CA ILE A 37 9.10 6.83 5.94
C ILE A 37 9.24 6.39 4.50
N ARG A 38 9.86 5.22 4.29
CA ARG A 38 10.20 4.70 2.95
C ARG A 38 8.98 4.12 2.24
N HIS A 39 8.19 3.39 2.97
CA HIS A 39 6.94 2.81 2.47
C HIS A 39 6.05 2.47 3.66
N PHE A 40 4.81 2.12 3.36
CA PHE A 40 3.91 1.54 4.34
C PHE A 40 3.28 0.29 3.75
N ALA A 41 2.89 -0.64 4.62
CA ALA A 41 2.38 -1.93 4.22
C ALA A 41 0.93 -2.11 4.69
N PHE A 42 0.11 -2.70 3.82
CA PHE A 42 -1.21 -3.16 4.19
C PHE A 42 -1.21 -4.67 4.35
N ALA A 43 -1.67 -5.14 5.49
CA ALA A 43 -1.91 -6.56 5.68
C ALA A 43 -3.12 -6.98 4.83
N THR A 44 -2.98 -8.11 4.15
CA THR A 44 -4.04 -8.66 3.32
C THR A 44 -3.97 -10.19 3.35
N GLU A 45 -5.09 -10.85 3.14
CA GLU A 45 -5.12 -12.29 2.98
C GLU A 45 -4.83 -12.73 1.55
N ASP A 46 -4.84 -11.79 0.58
CA ASP A 46 -4.66 -12.10 -0.84
C ASP A 46 -3.87 -11.00 -1.55
N VAL A 47 -2.55 -11.14 -1.53
CA VAL A 47 -1.63 -10.21 -2.18
C VAL A 47 -1.87 -10.15 -3.69
N ASP A 48 -2.11 -11.30 -4.31
CA ASP A 48 -2.32 -11.38 -5.76
C ASP A 48 -3.58 -10.64 -6.20
N ALA A 49 -4.66 -10.73 -5.45
CA ALA A 49 -5.89 -9.99 -5.73
C ALA A 49 -5.68 -8.47 -5.61
N CYS A 50 -4.90 -8.03 -4.61
CA CYS A 50 -4.55 -6.62 -4.46
C CYS A 50 -3.78 -6.11 -5.67
N VAL A 51 -2.81 -6.88 -6.16
CA VAL A 51 -2.02 -6.52 -7.35
C VAL A 51 -2.91 -6.42 -8.59
N LEU A 52 -3.82 -7.36 -8.79
CA LEU A 52 -4.76 -7.30 -9.91
C LEU A 52 -5.62 -6.02 -9.86
N ALA A 53 -6.11 -5.66 -8.68
CA ALA A 53 -6.90 -4.45 -8.49
C ALA A 53 -6.09 -3.18 -8.80
N VAL A 54 -4.85 -3.12 -8.35
CA VAL A 54 -3.94 -1.98 -8.59
C VAL A 54 -3.66 -1.83 -10.09
N ARG A 55 -3.35 -2.91 -10.78
CA ARG A 55 -3.12 -2.89 -12.23
C ARG A 55 -4.36 -2.48 -12.99
N LYS A 56 -5.51 -3.00 -12.61
CA LYS A 56 -6.79 -2.65 -13.24
C LYS A 56 -7.12 -1.16 -13.07
N ALA A 57 -6.70 -0.55 -11.95
CA ALA A 57 -6.84 0.87 -11.70
C ALA A 57 -5.81 1.73 -12.44
N GLY A 58 -4.81 1.12 -13.12
CA GLY A 58 -3.82 1.82 -13.91
C GLY A 58 -2.55 2.22 -13.18
N TYR A 59 -2.29 1.67 -12.00
CA TYR A 59 -1.09 1.99 -11.24
C TYR A 59 0.01 0.96 -11.45
N GLU A 60 1.26 1.38 -11.26
CA GLU A 60 2.44 0.54 -11.45
C GLU A 60 2.62 -0.45 -10.30
N VAL A 61 2.90 -1.70 -10.65
CA VAL A 61 3.38 -2.73 -9.72
C VAL A 61 4.86 -2.92 -10.02
N PHE A 62 5.74 -2.56 -9.08
CA PHE A 62 7.19 -2.64 -9.32
C PHE A 62 7.86 -3.81 -8.62
N VAL A 63 7.17 -4.49 -7.71
CA VAL A 63 7.57 -5.80 -7.18
C VAL A 63 6.38 -6.73 -7.32
N GLU A 64 6.52 -7.73 -8.20
CA GLU A 64 5.47 -8.73 -8.42
C GLU A 64 5.24 -9.58 -7.17
N PRO A 65 4.03 -10.15 -6.99
CA PRO A 65 3.78 -11.05 -5.89
C PRO A 65 4.83 -12.14 -5.80
N LYS A 66 5.46 -12.26 -4.63
CA LYS A 66 6.47 -13.28 -4.39
C LYS A 66 6.48 -13.71 -2.93
N ASP A 67 6.88 -14.95 -2.71
CA ASP A 67 7.11 -15.47 -1.38
C ASP A 67 8.52 -15.12 -0.93
N ILE A 68 8.64 -14.64 0.30
CA ILE A 68 9.92 -14.31 0.93
C ILE A 68 10.00 -14.94 2.30
N GLU A 69 11.20 -14.96 2.86
CA GLU A 69 11.42 -15.31 4.26
C GLU A 69 12.16 -14.16 4.93
N ILE A 70 11.51 -13.51 5.88
CA ILE A 70 12.12 -12.44 6.65
C ILE A 70 13.08 -13.09 7.66
N GLN A 71 14.33 -12.62 7.66
CA GLN A 71 15.41 -13.20 8.47
C GLN A 71 15.40 -12.68 9.91
N SER A 72 14.22 -12.68 10.51
CA SER A 72 14.03 -12.39 11.93
C SER A 72 14.27 -13.66 12.78
N ASP A 73 14.15 -13.56 14.07
CA ASP A 73 14.24 -14.71 14.98
C ASP A 73 12.95 -14.81 15.81
N PRO A 74 12.07 -15.77 15.53
CA PRO A 74 12.16 -16.79 14.48
C PRO A 74 12.00 -16.21 13.07
N LYS A 75 12.44 -16.96 12.06
CA LYS A 75 12.23 -16.60 10.65
C LYS A 75 10.75 -16.52 10.34
N PHE A 76 10.42 -15.61 9.43
CA PHE A 76 9.04 -15.21 9.19
C PHE A 76 8.72 -15.30 7.71
N PRO A 77 8.00 -16.35 7.25
CA PRO A 77 7.59 -16.44 5.86
C PRO A 77 6.43 -15.49 5.55
N ALA A 78 6.50 -14.84 4.41
CA ALA A 78 5.47 -13.91 3.96
C ALA A 78 5.36 -13.92 2.44
N ARG A 79 4.21 -13.45 1.94
CA ARG A 79 4.02 -13.13 0.54
C ARG A 79 3.85 -11.62 0.43
N ILE A 80 4.58 -11.00 -0.48
CA ILE A 80 4.60 -9.55 -0.63
C ILE A 80 4.45 -9.13 -2.10
N ALA A 81 4.05 -7.89 -2.28
CA ALA A 81 4.12 -7.16 -3.54
C ALA A 81 4.22 -5.67 -3.24
N PHE A 82 4.74 -4.88 -4.19
CA PHE A 82 4.82 -3.44 -4.06
C PHE A 82 4.22 -2.74 -5.27
N CYS A 83 3.50 -1.67 -5.03
CA CYS A 83 3.00 -0.80 -6.08
C CYS A 83 3.33 0.66 -5.77
N ARG A 84 3.10 1.53 -6.76
CA ARG A 84 3.27 2.97 -6.61
C ARG A 84 1.93 3.66 -6.59
N GLY A 85 1.77 4.58 -5.66
CA GLY A 85 0.61 5.47 -5.61
C GLY A 85 0.70 6.62 -6.63
N PRO A 86 -0.29 7.52 -6.62
CA PRO A 86 -0.39 8.60 -7.62
C PRO A 86 0.81 9.54 -7.68
N LEU A 87 1.51 9.78 -6.57
CA LEU A 87 2.68 10.67 -6.52
C LEU A 87 3.98 9.89 -6.29
N GLY A 88 3.98 8.59 -6.55
CA GLY A 88 5.16 7.75 -6.39
C GLY A 88 5.30 7.09 -5.02
N GLU A 89 4.26 7.15 -4.19
CA GLU A 89 4.26 6.48 -2.89
C GLU A 89 4.55 5.00 -3.07
N GLU A 90 5.45 4.46 -2.25
CA GLU A 90 5.70 3.02 -2.23
C GLU A 90 4.73 2.36 -1.25
N ILE A 91 3.93 1.44 -1.77
CA ILE A 91 2.89 0.73 -1.01
C ILE A 91 3.15 -0.75 -1.10
N GLU A 92 3.26 -1.41 0.05
CA GLU A 92 3.44 -2.85 0.14
C GLU A 92 2.13 -3.54 0.47
N PHE A 93 1.88 -4.67 -0.18
CA PHE A 93 0.87 -5.63 0.27
C PHE A 93 1.59 -6.78 0.94
N PHE A 94 1.13 -7.18 2.10
CA PHE A 94 1.82 -8.11 2.97
C PHE A 94 0.86 -9.16 3.51
N CYS A 95 1.21 -10.43 3.32
CA CYS A 95 0.49 -11.57 3.87
C CYS A 95 1.46 -12.46 4.63
N GLU A 96 1.26 -12.61 5.93
CA GLU A 96 1.99 -13.59 6.72
C GLU A 96 1.56 -15.01 6.32
N LYS A 97 2.52 -15.88 6.15
CA LYS A 97 2.27 -17.26 5.73
C LYS A 97 2.39 -18.26 6.87
#